data_5273f841678f36dd49fe7370ad5e6db4
#
_entry.id   5273f841678f36dd49fe7370ad5e6db4
#
_cell.length_a   1.000
_cell.length_b   1.000
_cell.length_c   1.000
_cell.angle_alpha   90.00
_cell.angle_beta   90.00
_cell.angle_gamma   90.00
#
_symmetry.space_group_name_H-M   'P 1'
#
loop_
_entity.id
_entity.type
_entity.pdbx_description
1 polymer ?
#
loop_
_entity_poly.entity_id
_entity_poly.type
_entity_poly.pdbx_seq_one_letter_code
_entity_poly.pdbx_strand_id
1 'polypeptide(L)'
;MQKFNTDDMAHQIPRVIEWLSSIHTLEPGDVVATGTNHRGLNSFMDGDKIELTVEKIGTLKFSVKDELKRTWARTTRSQHKDKGGEGPHTPQLTGKHAKK
;
A
#
# COMPACT_ATOMS: atom_id res chain seq x y z
N MET A 1 10.47 -1.15 -2.61
CA MET A 1 9.65 -0.06 -3.17
C MET A 1 8.83 -0.59 -4.33
N GLN A 2 7.67 0.00 -4.59
CA GLN A 2 6.78 -0.41 -5.67
C GLN A 2 7.08 0.38 -6.94
N LYS A 3 7.05 -0.31 -8.09
CA LYS A 3 7.07 0.29 -9.42
C LYS A 3 6.20 -0.56 -10.33
N PHE A 4 5.15 0.03 -10.89
CA PHE A 4 4.20 -0.67 -11.76
C PHE A 4 3.52 0.31 -12.71
N ASN A 5 2.85 -0.21 -13.71
CA ASN A 5 2.06 0.57 -14.65
C ASN A 5 0.58 0.59 -14.20
N THR A 6 -0.16 1.62 -14.56
CA THR A 6 -1.60 1.75 -14.28
C THR A 6 -2.48 0.75 -15.03
N ASP A 7 -1.94 0.05 -16.03
CA ASP A 7 -2.62 -1.07 -16.71
C ASP A 7 -2.60 -2.39 -15.91
N ASP A 8 -1.72 -2.50 -14.88
CA ASP A 8 -1.61 -3.66 -13.98
C ASP A 8 -2.64 -3.57 -12.82
N MET A 9 -3.91 -3.40 -13.18
CA MET A 9 -5.03 -3.31 -12.24
C MET A 9 -5.73 -4.65 -12.11
N ALA A 10 -6.00 -5.09 -10.86
CA ALA A 10 -6.78 -6.30 -10.59
C ALA A 10 -8.24 -6.19 -11.10
N HIS A 11 -8.82 -5.02 -10.98
CA HIS A 11 -10.13 -4.69 -11.50
C HIS A 11 -10.04 -3.46 -12.40
N GLN A 12 -10.49 -3.59 -13.63
CA GLN A 12 -10.50 -2.48 -14.58
C GLN A 12 -11.53 -1.41 -14.18
N ILE A 13 -11.27 -0.16 -14.54
CA ILE A 13 -12.11 0.99 -14.18
C ILE A 13 -13.60 0.78 -14.49
N PRO A 14 -14.01 0.29 -15.68
CA PRO A 14 -15.42 0.06 -15.97
C PRO A 14 -16.08 -0.90 -14.98
N ARG A 15 -15.39 -1.98 -14.59
CA ARG A 15 -15.90 -2.95 -13.62
C ARG A 15 -16.05 -2.36 -12.22
N VAL A 16 -15.13 -1.50 -11.81
CA VAL A 16 -15.22 -0.81 -10.51
C VAL A 16 -16.43 0.13 -10.49
N ILE A 17 -16.64 0.90 -11.55
CA ILE A 17 -17.79 1.80 -11.67
C ILE A 17 -19.11 1.01 -11.68
N GLU A 18 -19.20 -0.06 -12.49
CA GLU A 18 -20.36 -0.94 -12.54
C GLU A 18 -20.74 -1.44 -11.13
N TRP A 19 -19.77 -1.95 -10.40
CA TRP A 19 -20.01 -2.50 -9.07
C TRP A 19 -20.43 -1.42 -8.06
N LEU A 20 -19.71 -0.30 -7.99
CA LEU A 20 -20.02 0.78 -7.07
C LEU A 20 -21.40 1.41 -7.35
N SER A 21 -21.74 1.66 -8.61
CA SER A 21 -23.03 2.22 -8.99
C SER A 21 -24.21 1.28 -8.77
N SER A 22 -23.96 -0.02 -8.59
CA SER A 22 -25.01 -0.98 -8.21
C SER A 22 -25.37 -0.91 -6.72
N ILE A 23 -24.52 -0.28 -5.90
CA ILE A 23 -24.68 -0.22 -4.44
C ILE A 23 -25.15 1.17 -3.99
N HIS A 24 -24.59 2.21 -4.61
CA HIS A 24 -24.88 3.61 -4.28
C HIS A 24 -24.77 4.52 -5.51
N THR A 25 -25.31 5.72 -5.41
CA THR A 25 -25.19 6.73 -6.47
C THR A 25 -23.78 7.33 -6.43
N LEU A 26 -23.11 7.39 -7.59
CA LEU A 26 -21.86 8.12 -7.76
C LEU A 26 -22.17 9.56 -8.18
N GLU A 27 -21.49 10.50 -7.53
CA GLU A 27 -21.65 11.94 -7.79
C GLU A 27 -20.35 12.56 -8.34
N PRO A 28 -20.44 13.65 -9.08
CA PRO A 28 -19.24 14.38 -9.49
C PRO A 28 -18.40 14.82 -8.29
N GLY A 29 -17.11 14.47 -8.30
CA GLY A 29 -16.19 14.73 -7.20
C GLY A 29 -15.92 13.52 -6.30
N ASP A 30 -16.65 12.42 -6.46
CA ASP A 30 -16.35 11.19 -5.76
C ASP A 30 -14.96 10.67 -6.12
N VAL A 31 -14.24 10.22 -5.10
CA VAL A 31 -12.91 9.62 -5.26
C VAL A 31 -12.95 8.13 -5.01
N VAL A 32 -12.56 7.36 -6.00
CA VAL A 32 -12.52 5.90 -5.92
C VAL A 32 -11.08 5.41 -5.83
N ALA A 33 -10.72 4.82 -4.69
CA ALA A 33 -9.42 4.18 -4.51
C ALA A 33 -9.42 2.78 -5.13
N THR A 34 -8.67 2.60 -6.22
CA THR A 34 -8.64 1.34 -7.00
C THR A 34 -7.71 0.27 -6.41
N GLY A 35 -7.13 0.53 -5.25
CA GLY A 35 -6.18 -0.37 -4.62
C GLY A 35 -4.75 -0.17 -5.11
N THR A 36 -3.89 -1.10 -4.76
CA THR A 36 -2.46 -1.05 -5.12
C THR A 36 -1.96 -2.41 -5.57
N ASN A 37 -0.93 -2.40 -6.41
CA ASN A 37 -0.15 -3.59 -6.73
C ASN A 37 0.58 -4.09 -5.48
N HIS A 38 0.51 -5.40 -5.20
CA HIS A 38 1.11 -5.98 -3.99
C HIS A 38 2.62 -6.27 -4.10
N ARG A 39 3.23 -6.07 -5.25
CA ARG A 39 4.67 -6.23 -5.43
C ARG A 39 5.41 -5.09 -4.74
N GLY A 40 6.35 -5.44 -3.87
CA GLY A 40 7.19 -4.48 -3.17
C GLY A 40 6.51 -3.71 -2.03
N LEU A 41 5.35 -4.17 -1.53
CA LEU A 41 4.77 -3.64 -0.29
C LEU A 41 5.78 -3.72 0.84
N ASN A 42 5.91 -2.63 1.58
CA ASN A 42 6.81 -2.49 2.71
C ASN A 42 6.15 -1.70 3.84
N SER A 43 6.58 -1.96 5.07
CA SER A 43 6.07 -1.26 6.25
C SER A 43 6.64 0.14 6.35
N PHE A 44 5.84 1.08 6.83
CA PHE A 44 6.27 2.43 7.17
C PHE A 44 6.64 2.52 8.65
N MET A 45 7.59 3.38 8.97
CA MET A 45 8.00 3.67 10.34
C MET A 45 8.11 5.17 10.57
N ASP A 46 8.15 5.54 11.84
CA ASP A 46 8.36 6.94 12.24
C ASP A 46 9.61 7.53 11.58
N GLY A 47 9.47 8.73 11.03
CA GLY A 47 10.53 9.45 10.32
C GLY A 47 10.76 9.04 8.87
N ASP A 48 10.05 8.01 8.35
CA ASP A 48 10.19 7.61 6.95
C ASP A 48 9.76 8.73 6.01
N LYS A 49 10.53 8.91 4.95
CA LYS A 49 10.18 9.81 3.84
C LYS A 49 9.59 8.98 2.71
N ILE A 50 8.43 9.40 2.23
CA ILE A 50 7.71 8.74 1.15
C ILE A 50 7.67 9.66 -0.05
N GLU A 51 8.00 9.11 -1.20
CA GLU A 51 7.85 9.76 -2.50
C GLU A 51 6.93 8.91 -3.38
N LEU A 52 5.84 9.49 -3.84
CA LEU A 52 4.91 8.91 -4.78
C LEU A 52 4.98 9.69 -6.09
N THR A 53 5.51 9.06 -7.13
CA THR A 53 5.62 9.68 -8.46
C THR A 53 4.62 9.03 -9.41
N VAL A 54 3.82 9.85 -10.07
CA VAL A 54 2.95 9.43 -11.17
C VAL A 54 3.39 10.16 -12.43
N GLU A 55 3.66 9.40 -13.49
CA GLU A 55 4.06 9.95 -14.78
C GLU A 55 3.05 11.00 -15.26
N LYS A 56 3.55 12.12 -15.79
CA LYS A 56 2.77 13.28 -16.28
C LYS A 56 1.96 14.04 -15.22
N ILE A 57 1.90 13.56 -13.96
CA ILE A 57 1.22 14.25 -12.86
C ILE A 57 2.24 14.92 -11.93
N GLY A 58 3.30 14.19 -11.54
CA GLY A 58 4.34 14.72 -10.68
C GLY A 58 4.67 13.83 -9.50
N THR A 59 5.32 14.41 -8.48
CA THR A 59 5.78 13.69 -7.30
C THR A 59 5.24 14.34 -6.03
N LEU A 60 4.53 13.57 -5.24
CA LEU A 60 4.13 13.90 -3.88
C LEU A 60 5.22 13.42 -2.92
N LYS A 61 5.63 14.28 -1.98
CA LYS A 61 6.62 13.96 -0.94
C LYS A 61 6.05 14.27 0.43
N PHE A 62 6.17 13.33 1.35
CA PHE A 62 5.73 13.53 2.74
C PHE A 62 6.51 12.62 3.70
N SER A 63 6.35 12.86 4.99
CA SER A 63 6.99 12.07 6.05
C SER A 63 5.95 11.35 6.89
N VAL A 64 6.33 10.19 7.41
CA VAL A 64 5.51 9.41 8.34
C VAL A 64 5.80 9.85 9.77
N LYS A 65 4.75 10.04 10.57
CA LYS A 65 4.82 10.18 12.01
C LYS A 65 4.04 9.03 12.66
N ASP A 66 4.72 8.20 13.44
CA ASP A 66 4.08 7.19 14.29
C ASP A 66 4.32 7.54 15.75
N GLU A 67 3.28 7.98 16.45
CA GLU A 67 3.35 8.35 17.88
C GLU A 67 3.72 7.17 18.78
N LEU A 68 3.43 5.94 18.34
CA LEU A 68 3.79 4.72 19.06
C LEU A 68 5.21 4.23 18.72
N LYS A 69 5.90 4.85 17.78
CA LYS A 69 7.28 4.52 17.35
C LYS A 69 7.53 3.04 17.15
N ARG A 70 6.56 2.36 16.56
CA ARG A 70 6.66 0.93 16.27
C ARG A 70 7.67 0.68 15.18
N THR A 71 8.37 -0.44 15.27
CA THR A 71 9.34 -0.85 14.26
C THR A 71 8.98 -2.18 13.62
N TRP A 72 9.31 -2.33 12.34
CA TRP A 72 9.00 -3.46 11.49
C TRP A 72 10.24 -3.91 10.73
N ALA A 73 10.28 -5.18 10.33
CA ALA A 73 11.32 -5.63 9.42
C ALA A 73 11.24 -4.89 8.07
N ARG A 74 12.39 -4.50 7.51
CA ARG A 74 12.48 -3.79 6.22
C ARG A 74 12.45 -4.72 5.01
N THR A 75 11.84 -5.88 5.14
CA THR A 75 11.65 -6.82 4.05
C THR A 75 10.29 -6.58 3.39
N THR A 76 10.25 -6.64 2.07
CA THR A 76 8.98 -6.61 1.35
C THR A 76 8.19 -7.89 1.63
N ARG A 77 6.87 -7.84 1.44
CA ARG A 77 6.01 -9.02 1.55
C ARG A 77 6.48 -10.17 0.64
N SER A 78 6.91 -9.85 -0.59
CA SER A 78 7.44 -10.84 -1.51
C SER A 78 8.70 -11.50 -0.95
N GLN A 79 9.69 -10.70 -0.52
CA GLN A 79 10.93 -11.21 0.07
C GLN A 79 10.69 -12.05 1.33
N HIS A 80 9.70 -11.69 2.15
CA HIS A 80 9.33 -12.47 3.33
C HIS A 80 8.81 -13.86 2.93
N LYS A 81 7.93 -13.92 1.93
CA LYS A 81 7.40 -15.17 1.39
C LYS A 81 8.50 -16.03 0.74
N ASP A 82 9.38 -15.42 -0.06
CA ASP A 82 10.47 -16.12 -0.75
C ASP A 82 11.46 -16.75 0.23
N LYS A 83 11.58 -16.20 1.44
CA LYS A 83 12.38 -16.74 2.55
C LYS A 83 11.64 -17.77 3.42
N GLY A 84 10.48 -18.24 2.99
CA GLY A 84 9.67 -19.21 3.74
C GLY A 84 8.95 -18.62 4.95
N GLY A 85 8.79 -17.29 5.02
CA GLY A 85 8.06 -16.63 6.10
C GLY A 85 6.57 -16.96 6.05
N GLU A 86 5.99 -17.25 7.21
CA GLU A 86 4.57 -17.50 7.36
C GLU A 86 3.77 -16.21 7.50
N GLY A 87 2.53 -16.24 6.99
CA GLY A 87 1.57 -15.16 7.10
C GLY A 87 1.76 -14.04 6.05
N PRO A 88 0.80 -13.12 5.97
CA PRO A 88 0.77 -12.09 4.94
C PRO A 88 1.60 -10.84 5.31
N HIS A 89 2.21 -10.77 6.48
CA HIS A 89 2.76 -9.55 7.04
C HIS A 89 4.25 -9.63 7.30
N THR A 90 4.92 -8.50 7.08
CA THR A 90 6.27 -8.26 7.58
C THR A 90 6.25 -8.29 9.11
N PRO A 91 7.17 -9.03 9.78
CA PRO A 91 7.18 -9.12 11.22
C PRO A 91 7.35 -7.75 11.89
N GLN A 92 6.51 -7.49 12.90
CA GLN A 92 6.71 -6.35 13.80
C GLN A 92 7.89 -6.67 14.74
N LEU A 93 8.82 -5.73 14.85
CA LEU A 93 10.03 -5.90 15.68
C LEU A 93 9.84 -5.37 17.10
N THR A 94 9.04 -4.32 17.27
CA THR A 94 8.71 -3.74 18.58
C THR A 94 7.22 -3.45 18.69
N GLY A 95 6.68 -3.43 19.91
CA GLY A 95 5.28 -3.14 20.19
C GLY A 95 4.44 -4.39 20.50
N LYS A 96 3.12 -4.21 20.61
CA LYS A 96 2.17 -5.21 21.14
C LYS A 96 2.20 -6.56 20.40
N HIS A 97 2.46 -6.55 19.12
CA HIS A 97 2.42 -7.74 18.26
C HIS A 97 3.81 -8.24 17.82
N ALA A 98 4.88 -7.70 18.42
CA ALA A 98 6.22 -8.24 18.21
C ALA A 98 6.28 -9.68 18.77
N LYS A 99 6.74 -10.63 17.94
CA LYS A 99 7.05 -11.97 18.43
C LYS A 99 8.26 -11.88 19.37
N LYS A 100 8.13 -12.42 20.56
CA LYS A 100 9.25 -12.58 21.50
C LYS A 100 10.15 -13.72 21.03
#